data_0b22a0c20e87848df1b3d6355345eafb
#
_entry.id   0b22a0c20e87848df1b3d6355345eafb
#
_cell.length_a   1.000
_cell.length_b   1.000
_cell.length_c   1.000
_cell.angle_alpha   90.00
_cell.angle_beta   90.00
_cell.angle_gamma   90.00
#
_symmetry.space_group_name_H-M   'P 1'
#
loop_
_entity.id
_entity.type
_entity.pdbx_description
1 polymer ?
#
loop_
_entity_poly.entity_id
_entity_poly.type
_entity_poly.pdbx_seq_one_letter_code
_entity_poly.pdbx_strand_id
1 'polypeptide(L)'
;SQACVRAGAGLTTLATPECVYPIAAAKSTEPIHLPLPDDEEGRVAAEAAQELHDASRQYTNIVVGCGLGLSDGTVKFVEELLFRQESSGLTELPVLVDADGLNNLARINDWPERPHGPITLTPHPGEMATLTGLSTPEVQADRVAVAREYAARWNVTLVLKGANTVIARPDGTVRVASFANPGMAS
;
A
#
# COMPACT_ATOMS: atom_id res chain seq x y z
N SER A 1 -0.55 5.35 11.68
CA SER A 1 0.70 5.67 12.38
C SER A 1 0.73 5.17 13.82
N GLN A 2 -0.26 5.49 14.69
CA GLN A 2 -0.27 5.03 16.10
C GLN A 2 -0.20 3.50 16.24
N ALA A 3 -0.88 2.75 15.36
CA ALA A 3 -0.80 1.29 15.36
C ALA A 3 0.61 0.77 15.07
N CYS A 4 1.39 1.44 14.23
CA CYS A 4 2.77 1.07 13.95
C CYS A 4 3.65 1.22 15.20
N VAL A 5 3.53 2.34 15.91
CA VAL A 5 4.25 2.57 17.16
C VAL A 5 3.91 1.49 18.18
N ARG A 6 2.60 1.20 18.37
CA ARG A 6 2.13 0.15 19.31
C ARG A 6 2.54 -1.26 18.90
N ALA A 7 2.76 -1.50 17.60
CA ALA A 7 3.27 -2.76 17.09
C ALA A 7 4.80 -2.91 17.22
N GLY A 8 5.50 -1.86 17.71
CA GLY A 8 6.94 -1.91 17.98
C GLY A 8 7.81 -1.20 16.93
N ALA A 9 7.25 -0.38 16.05
CA ALA A 9 8.06 0.48 15.18
C ALA A 9 8.82 1.51 16.05
N GLY A 10 10.12 1.62 15.84
CA GLY A 10 10.96 2.53 16.63
C GLY A 10 10.70 4.00 16.30
N LEU A 11 10.50 4.31 15.02
CA LEU A 11 10.18 5.64 14.51
C LEU A 11 9.08 5.53 13.45
N THR A 12 8.07 6.36 13.57
CA THR A 12 6.98 6.43 12.59
C THR A 12 6.79 7.87 12.15
N THR A 13 6.76 8.09 10.83
CA THR A 13 6.40 9.37 10.24
C THR A 13 5.06 9.23 9.54
N LEU A 14 4.17 10.16 9.80
CA LEU A 14 2.88 10.30 9.12
C LEU A 14 3.00 11.39 8.05
N ALA A 15 3.09 10.97 6.80
CA ALA A 15 3.06 11.87 5.64
C ALA A 15 1.62 12.10 5.21
N THR A 16 1.19 13.35 5.12
CA THR A 16 -0.19 13.75 4.80
C THR A 16 -0.21 15.01 3.95
N PRO A 17 -1.27 15.24 3.17
CA PRO A 17 -1.50 16.52 2.50
C PRO A 17 -1.31 17.71 3.45
N GLU A 18 -0.74 18.79 2.96
CA GLU A 18 -0.44 19.98 3.77
C GLU A 18 -1.70 20.54 4.45
N CYS A 19 -2.84 20.54 3.75
CA CYS A 19 -4.13 20.98 4.33
C CYS A 19 -4.62 20.09 5.48
N VAL A 20 -4.23 18.81 5.52
CA VAL A 20 -4.61 17.86 6.59
C VAL A 20 -3.62 17.88 7.76
N TYR A 21 -2.39 18.32 7.51
CA TYR A 21 -1.32 18.30 8.51
C TYR A 21 -1.70 18.94 9.87
N PRO A 22 -2.30 20.15 9.95
CA PRO A 22 -2.64 20.75 11.25
C PRO A 22 -3.61 19.90 12.07
N ILE A 23 -4.56 19.23 11.39
CA ILE A 23 -5.56 18.35 12.03
C ILE A 23 -4.90 17.07 12.52
N ALA A 24 -4.04 16.47 11.70
CA ALA A 24 -3.32 15.24 12.04
C ALA A 24 -2.36 15.46 13.20
N ALA A 25 -1.60 16.57 13.18
CA ALA A 25 -0.65 16.92 14.23
C ALA A 25 -1.33 17.22 15.57
N ALA A 26 -2.51 17.84 15.55
CA ALA A 26 -3.27 18.08 16.78
C ALA A 26 -3.83 16.81 17.43
N LYS A 27 -4.04 15.74 16.64
CA LYS A 27 -4.65 14.47 17.12
C LYS A 27 -3.65 13.36 17.43
N SER A 28 -2.43 13.45 16.95
CA SER A 28 -1.41 12.42 17.15
C SER A 28 -0.09 13.01 17.62
N THR A 29 0.36 12.58 18.79
CA THR A 29 1.55 13.13 19.46
C THR A 29 2.80 12.27 19.31
N GLU A 30 2.65 11.02 18.88
CA GLU A 30 3.75 10.07 18.81
C GLU A 30 4.49 10.06 17.48
N PRO A 31 3.81 10.12 16.29
CA PRO A 31 4.50 10.12 15.02
C PRO A 31 5.12 11.49 14.70
N ILE A 32 6.21 11.47 13.96
CA ILE A 32 6.70 12.66 13.25
C ILE A 32 5.72 12.97 12.12
N HIS A 33 5.53 14.24 11.81
CA HIS A 33 4.66 14.65 10.73
C HIS A 33 5.46 15.20 9.56
N LEU A 34 5.12 14.76 8.34
CA LEU A 34 5.68 15.24 7.09
C LEU A 34 4.52 15.79 6.23
N PRO A 35 4.34 17.11 6.14
CA PRO A 35 3.40 17.67 5.19
C PRO A 35 3.89 17.41 3.77
N LEU A 36 2.97 17.02 2.88
CA LEU A 36 3.22 16.77 1.47
C LEU A 36 2.40 17.74 0.61
N PRO A 37 2.90 18.13 -0.58
CA PRO A 37 2.12 18.89 -1.54
C PRO A 37 0.75 18.26 -1.80
N ASP A 38 -0.29 19.11 -1.86
CA ASP A 38 -1.66 18.71 -2.12
C ASP A 38 -2.27 19.40 -3.35
N ASP A 39 -3.31 18.77 -3.89
CA ASP A 39 -4.10 19.36 -4.99
C ASP A 39 -5.19 20.29 -4.45
N GLU A 40 -5.95 20.92 -5.37
CA GLU A 40 -7.03 21.84 -5.01
C GLU A 40 -8.15 21.21 -4.17
N GLU A 41 -8.29 19.87 -4.22
CA GLU A 41 -9.25 19.11 -3.40
C GLU A 41 -8.64 18.56 -2.10
N GLY A 42 -7.39 18.90 -1.80
CA GLY A 42 -6.71 18.50 -0.57
C GLY A 42 -6.24 17.03 -0.56
N ARG A 43 -6.02 16.43 -1.72
CA ARG A 43 -5.40 15.11 -1.87
C ARG A 43 -3.91 15.26 -2.13
N VAL A 44 -3.14 14.20 -1.87
CA VAL A 44 -1.71 14.17 -2.20
C VAL A 44 -1.52 14.42 -3.70
N ALA A 45 -0.70 15.40 -4.03
CA ALA A 45 -0.33 15.74 -5.41
C ALA A 45 0.73 14.77 -5.97
N ALA A 46 0.83 14.67 -7.29
CA ALA A 46 1.78 13.75 -7.93
C ALA A 46 3.25 14.06 -7.56
N GLU A 47 3.60 15.33 -7.48
CA GLU A 47 4.94 15.81 -7.12
C GLU A 47 5.39 15.44 -5.70
N ALA A 48 4.45 15.16 -4.80
CA ALA A 48 4.74 14.69 -3.45
C ALA A 48 5.55 13.38 -3.42
N ALA A 49 5.50 12.59 -4.50
CA ALA A 49 6.29 11.37 -4.61
C ALA A 49 7.79 11.64 -4.51
N GLN A 50 8.28 12.77 -5.07
CA GLN A 50 9.69 13.15 -4.98
C GLN A 50 10.07 13.50 -3.54
N GLU A 51 9.25 14.29 -2.84
CA GLU A 51 9.54 14.67 -1.44
C GLU A 51 9.53 13.45 -0.52
N LEU A 52 8.55 12.56 -0.73
CA LEU A 52 8.48 11.31 0.03
C LEU A 52 9.70 10.42 -0.26
N HIS A 53 10.15 10.37 -1.51
CA HIS A 53 11.36 9.68 -1.90
C HIS A 53 12.58 10.21 -1.14
N ASP A 54 12.81 11.51 -1.14
CA ASP A 54 13.96 12.11 -0.48
C ASP A 54 13.94 11.90 1.04
N ALA A 55 12.75 12.03 1.64
CA ALA A 55 12.54 11.78 3.06
C ALA A 55 12.73 10.30 3.43
N SER A 56 12.41 9.36 2.52
CA SER A 56 12.36 7.92 2.82
C SER A 56 13.72 7.26 3.04
N ARG A 57 14.81 7.89 2.64
CA ARG A 57 16.19 7.35 2.74
C ARG A 57 16.60 6.93 4.16
N GLN A 58 15.98 7.48 5.17
CA GLN A 58 16.22 7.17 6.58
C GLN A 58 15.25 6.13 7.18
N TYR A 59 14.30 5.65 6.38
CA TYR A 59 13.29 4.69 6.81
C TYR A 59 13.58 3.28 6.27
N THR A 60 12.93 2.30 6.86
CA THR A 60 13.08 0.88 6.49
C THR A 60 11.88 0.35 5.72
N ASN A 61 10.76 1.05 5.77
CA ASN A 61 9.52 0.65 5.09
C ASN A 61 8.63 1.86 4.80
N ILE A 62 7.81 1.75 3.77
CA ILE A 62 6.71 2.68 3.49
C ILE A 62 5.38 1.91 3.57
N VAL A 63 4.35 2.55 4.13
CA VAL A 63 2.95 2.09 4.07
C VAL A 63 2.16 3.19 3.37
N VAL A 64 1.47 2.84 2.29
CA VAL A 64 0.74 3.81 1.47
C VAL A 64 -0.68 3.33 1.16
N GLY A 65 -1.62 4.27 1.11
CA GLY A 65 -2.95 4.06 0.55
C GLY A 65 -4.11 4.41 1.46
N CYS A 66 -4.00 4.23 2.79
CA CYS A 66 -5.12 4.54 3.69
C CYS A 66 -5.50 6.02 3.65
N GLY A 67 -6.70 6.34 3.12
CA GLY A 67 -7.18 7.71 3.00
C GLY A 67 -6.54 8.54 1.89
N LEU A 68 -5.89 7.89 0.92
CA LEU A 68 -5.23 8.57 -0.19
C LEU A 68 -6.22 9.21 -1.16
N GLY A 69 -7.43 8.66 -1.27
CA GLY A 69 -8.41 9.04 -2.28
C GLY A 69 -8.06 8.49 -3.66
N LEU A 70 -8.90 8.82 -4.65
CA LEU A 70 -8.80 8.33 -6.02
C LEU A 70 -8.95 9.47 -7.01
N SER A 71 -7.86 9.86 -7.66
CA SER A 71 -7.79 10.88 -8.71
C SER A 71 -6.64 10.57 -9.67
N ASP A 72 -6.56 11.27 -10.77
CA ASP A 72 -5.42 11.12 -11.69
C ASP A 72 -4.10 11.55 -11.04
N GLY A 73 -4.14 12.53 -10.12
CA GLY A 73 -2.99 12.95 -9.32
C GLY A 73 -2.51 11.85 -8.38
N THR A 74 -3.43 11.21 -7.64
CA THR A 74 -3.07 10.11 -6.72
C THR A 74 -2.63 8.84 -7.44
N VAL A 75 -3.16 8.57 -8.65
CA VAL A 75 -2.65 7.48 -9.52
C VAL A 75 -1.19 7.75 -9.90
N LYS A 76 -0.87 8.97 -10.37
CA LYS A 76 0.50 9.36 -10.71
C LYS A 76 1.42 9.32 -9.49
N PHE A 77 0.95 9.77 -8.34
CA PHE A 77 1.72 9.67 -7.08
C PHE A 77 2.10 8.22 -6.76
N VAL A 78 1.14 7.28 -6.83
CA VAL A 78 1.41 5.85 -6.58
C VAL A 78 2.33 5.27 -7.65
N GLU A 79 2.15 5.66 -8.92
CA GLU A 79 2.99 5.25 -10.03
C GLU A 79 4.44 5.67 -9.83
N GLU A 80 4.68 6.94 -9.53
CA GLU A 80 6.02 7.49 -9.26
C GLU A 80 6.65 6.84 -8.02
N LEU A 81 5.86 6.62 -6.96
CA LEU A 81 6.34 6.00 -5.74
C LEU A 81 6.82 4.56 -5.94
N LEU A 82 6.10 3.76 -6.72
CA LEU A 82 6.36 2.32 -6.85
C LEU A 82 7.30 1.96 -8.01
N PHE A 83 7.29 2.73 -9.10
CA PHE A 83 7.91 2.32 -10.37
C PHE A 83 8.97 3.28 -10.90
N ARG A 84 9.34 4.28 -10.11
CA ARG A 84 10.36 5.24 -10.51
C ARG A 84 11.71 4.55 -10.70
N GLN A 85 12.22 4.61 -11.92
CA GLN A 85 13.55 4.12 -12.26
C GLN A 85 14.59 5.25 -12.06
N GLU A 86 15.06 5.40 -10.86
CA GLU A 86 16.26 6.23 -10.61
C GLU A 86 17.36 5.41 -9.96
N SER A 87 18.60 5.73 -10.33
CA SER A 87 19.85 5.12 -9.86
C SER A 87 20.13 5.28 -8.35
N SER A 88 19.18 5.71 -7.57
CA SER A 88 19.33 6.12 -6.17
C SER A 88 18.30 5.57 -5.17
N GLY A 89 17.68 4.40 -5.45
CA GLY A 89 17.41 3.56 -4.29
C GLY A 89 16.03 3.44 -3.69
N LEU A 90 14.88 3.91 -4.25
CA LEU A 90 13.57 3.48 -3.71
C LEU A 90 13.16 2.07 -4.15
N THR A 91 13.73 1.59 -5.25
CA THR A 91 13.48 0.22 -5.72
C THR A 91 13.89 -0.87 -4.71
N GLU A 92 14.62 -0.53 -3.67
CA GLU A 92 15.04 -1.46 -2.61
C GLU A 92 14.21 -1.35 -1.32
N LEU A 93 13.50 -0.21 -1.10
CA LEU A 93 12.72 -0.01 0.11
C LEU A 93 11.40 -0.78 0.04
N PRO A 94 11.10 -1.66 1.00
CA PRO A 94 9.83 -2.36 1.03
C PRO A 94 8.64 -1.40 1.15
N VAL A 95 7.66 -1.55 0.27
CA VAL A 95 6.42 -0.76 0.28
C VAL A 95 5.21 -1.67 0.53
N LEU A 96 4.40 -1.33 1.51
CA LEU A 96 3.10 -1.96 1.74
C LEU A 96 2.01 -1.05 1.15
N VAL A 97 1.17 -1.62 0.29
CA VAL A 97 0.07 -0.93 -0.38
C VAL A 97 -1.26 -1.49 0.11
N ASP A 98 -2.13 -0.61 0.61
CA ASP A 98 -3.47 -0.98 1.11
C ASP A 98 -4.53 0.01 0.63
N ALA A 99 -5.80 -0.34 0.73
CA ALA A 99 -6.96 0.52 0.55
C ALA A 99 -6.92 1.30 -0.79
N ASP A 100 -7.04 2.65 -0.75
CA ASP A 100 -7.00 3.47 -1.96
C ASP A 100 -5.69 3.33 -2.75
N GLY A 101 -4.58 2.95 -2.10
CA GLY A 101 -3.34 2.62 -2.80
C GLY A 101 -3.51 1.48 -3.79
N LEU A 102 -4.28 0.43 -3.42
CA LEU A 102 -4.61 -0.69 -4.30
C LEU A 102 -5.55 -0.26 -5.44
N ASN A 103 -6.52 0.62 -5.14
CA ASN A 103 -7.43 1.14 -6.15
C ASN A 103 -6.69 2.04 -7.17
N ASN A 104 -5.73 2.85 -6.71
CA ASN A 104 -4.87 3.64 -7.60
C ASN A 104 -3.97 2.73 -8.44
N LEU A 105 -3.34 1.72 -7.81
CA LEU A 105 -2.48 0.74 -8.50
C LEU A 105 -3.23 0.02 -9.62
N ALA A 106 -4.49 -0.37 -9.41
CA ALA A 106 -5.32 -1.03 -10.42
C ALA A 106 -5.60 -0.16 -11.66
N ARG A 107 -5.39 1.16 -11.58
CA ARG A 107 -5.55 2.10 -12.71
C ARG A 107 -4.26 2.36 -13.47
N ILE A 108 -3.13 1.87 -13.00
CA ILE A 108 -1.84 1.99 -13.69
C ILE A 108 -1.76 0.88 -14.71
N ASN A 109 -1.64 1.26 -16.00
CA ASN A 109 -1.50 0.28 -17.07
C ASN A 109 -0.21 -0.52 -16.92
N ASP A 110 -0.31 -1.82 -17.18
CA ASP A 110 0.82 -2.76 -17.24
C ASP A 110 1.72 -2.74 -15.99
N TRP A 111 1.17 -2.34 -14.84
CA TRP A 111 1.93 -2.28 -13.59
C TRP A 111 2.57 -3.62 -13.19
N PRO A 112 1.97 -4.79 -13.45
CA PRO A 112 2.57 -6.08 -13.05
C PRO A 112 3.84 -6.42 -13.83
N GLU A 113 4.02 -5.86 -15.02
CA GLU A 113 5.18 -6.07 -15.90
C GLU A 113 6.30 -5.04 -15.65
N ARG A 114 6.04 -4.03 -14.84
CA ARG A 114 7.02 -2.95 -14.57
C ARG A 114 8.01 -3.38 -13.49
N PRO A 115 9.29 -3.06 -13.64
CA PRO A 115 10.28 -3.31 -12.59
C PRO A 115 9.91 -2.56 -11.31
N HIS A 116 9.95 -3.25 -10.18
CA HIS A 116 9.69 -2.66 -8.87
C HIS A 116 10.51 -3.33 -7.77
N GLY A 117 10.64 -2.67 -6.63
CA GLY A 117 11.22 -3.21 -5.41
C GLY A 117 10.31 -4.19 -4.67
N PRO A 118 10.61 -4.52 -3.43
CA PRO A 118 9.77 -5.39 -2.62
C PRO A 118 8.41 -4.75 -2.31
N ILE A 119 7.32 -5.25 -2.91
CA ILE A 119 5.95 -4.78 -2.68
C ILE A 119 5.17 -5.83 -1.88
N THR A 120 4.42 -5.37 -0.89
CA THR A 120 3.39 -6.15 -0.20
C THR A 120 2.03 -5.51 -0.47
N LEU A 121 1.11 -6.28 -1.07
CA LEU A 121 -0.28 -5.87 -1.29
C LEU A 121 -1.18 -6.51 -0.24
N THR A 122 -2.12 -5.74 0.33
CA THR A 122 -3.01 -6.23 1.39
C THR A 122 -4.50 -6.12 1.01
N PRO A 123 -4.94 -6.68 -0.13
CA PRO A 123 -6.32 -6.53 -0.59
C PRO A 123 -7.33 -7.32 0.26
N HIS A 124 -8.52 -6.77 0.47
CA HIS A 124 -9.70 -7.57 0.75
C HIS A 124 -10.24 -8.18 -0.56
N PRO A 125 -11.20 -9.16 -0.52
CA PRO A 125 -11.65 -9.84 -1.74
C PRO A 125 -12.18 -8.91 -2.83
N GLY A 126 -12.81 -7.78 -2.48
CA GLY A 126 -13.27 -6.80 -3.45
C GLY A 126 -12.13 -6.03 -4.12
N GLU A 127 -11.13 -5.59 -3.36
CA GLU A 127 -9.90 -4.97 -3.90
C GLU A 127 -9.12 -5.96 -4.78
N MET A 128 -9.06 -7.23 -4.36
CA MET A 128 -8.44 -8.29 -5.18
C MET A 128 -9.17 -8.48 -6.50
N ALA A 129 -10.50 -8.45 -6.49
CA ALA A 129 -11.31 -8.52 -7.70
C ALA A 129 -10.99 -7.35 -8.66
N THR A 130 -10.84 -6.14 -8.14
CA THR A 130 -10.45 -4.95 -8.93
C THR A 130 -9.06 -5.12 -9.55
N LEU A 131 -8.09 -5.61 -8.78
CA LEU A 131 -6.71 -5.81 -9.26
C LEU A 131 -6.57 -6.90 -10.33
N THR A 132 -7.38 -7.97 -10.21
CA THR A 132 -7.27 -9.17 -11.07
C THR A 132 -8.20 -9.16 -12.27
N GLY A 133 -9.28 -8.36 -12.23
CA GLY A 133 -10.40 -8.43 -13.16
C GLY A 133 -11.35 -9.61 -12.90
N LEU A 134 -11.12 -10.41 -11.86
CA LEU A 134 -12.05 -11.46 -11.42
C LEU A 134 -13.25 -10.84 -10.68
N SER A 135 -14.32 -11.60 -10.56
CA SER A 135 -15.42 -11.24 -9.65
C SER A 135 -15.07 -11.61 -8.21
N THR A 136 -15.66 -10.93 -7.23
CA THR A 136 -15.49 -11.27 -5.81
C THR A 136 -15.85 -12.73 -5.48
N PRO A 137 -16.92 -13.33 -6.03
CA PRO A 137 -17.20 -14.76 -5.86
C PRO A 137 -16.09 -15.67 -6.39
N GLU A 138 -15.47 -15.36 -7.53
CA GLU A 138 -14.34 -16.15 -8.06
C GLU A 138 -13.13 -16.06 -7.14
N VAL A 139 -12.80 -14.88 -6.62
CA VAL A 139 -11.74 -14.72 -5.62
C VAL A 139 -12.03 -15.54 -4.37
N GLN A 140 -13.28 -15.58 -3.91
CA GLN A 140 -13.68 -16.31 -2.71
C GLN A 140 -13.77 -17.83 -2.89
N ALA A 141 -13.96 -18.31 -4.12
CA ALA A 141 -14.09 -19.74 -4.42
C ALA A 141 -12.81 -20.53 -4.07
N ASP A 142 -11.63 -19.97 -4.36
CA ASP A 142 -10.35 -20.54 -3.93
C ASP A 142 -9.32 -19.43 -3.66
N ARG A 143 -9.41 -18.85 -2.47
CA ARG A 143 -8.53 -17.74 -2.05
C ARG A 143 -7.05 -18.14 -2.01
N VAL A 144 -6.76 -19.42 -1.75
CA VAL A 144 -5.38 -19.92 -1.67
C VAL A 144 -4.78 -20.00 -3.07
N ALA A 145 -5.50 -20.56 -4.04
CA ALA A 145 -5.05 -20.63 -5.42
C ALA A 145 -4.87 -19.22 -6.01
N VAL A 146 -5.88 -18.35 -5.86
CA VAL A 146 -5.83 -16.95 -6.34
C VAL A 146 -4.64 -16.19 -5.73
N ALA A 147 -4.46 -16.25 -4.41
CA ALA A 147 -3.35 -15.54 -3.77
C ALA A 147 -1.99 -16.06 -4.25
N ARG A 148 -1.82 -17.39 -4.39
CA ARG A 148 -0.57 -17.99 -4.87
C ARG A 148 -0.26 -17.60 -6.30
N GLU A 149 -1.24 -17.68 -7.20
CA GLU A 149 -1.09 -17.37 -8.61
C GLU A 149 -0.65 -15.92 -8.80
N TYR A 150 -1.39 -14.99 -8.23
CA TYR A 150 -1.13 -13.56 -8.44
C TYR A 150 0.10 -13.05 -7.68
N ALA A 151 0.45 -13.61 -6.52
CA ALA A 151 1.71 -13.30 -5.86
C ALA A 151 2.92 -13.66 -6.74
N ALA A 152 2.91 -14.83 -7.37
CA ALA A 152 3.96 -15.27 -8.29
C ALA A 152 3.96 -14.45 -9.59
N ARG A 153 2.79 -14.24 -10.19
CA ARG A 153 2.63 -13.50 -11.45
C ARG A 153 3.09 -12.04 -11.34
N TRP A 154 2.75 -11.37 -10.24
CA TRP A 154 3.08 -9.97 -10.00
C TRP A 154 4.42 -9.75 -9.28
N ASN A 155 5.09 -10.83 -8.89
CA ASN A 155 6.32 -10.80 -8.10
C ASN A 155 6.19 -9.99 -6.78
N VAL A 156 5.04 -10.13 -6.07
CA VAL A 156 4.74 -9.41 -4.83
C VAL A 156 4.43 -10.36 -3.69
N THR A 157 4.56 -9.90 -2.45
CA THR A 157 3.90 -10.56 -1.31
C THR A 157 2.43 -10.13 -1.28
N LEU A 158 1.52 -11.09 -1.27
CA LEU A 158 0.08 -10.85 -1.26
C LEU A 158 -0.52 -11.31 0.06
N VAL A 159 -1.21 -10.39 0.76
CA VAL A 159 -1.96 -10.67 1.99
C VAL A 159 -3.45 -10.51 1.69
N LEU A 160 -4.10 -11.58 1.24
CA LEU A 160 -5.53 -11.57 0.93
C LEU A 160 -6.35 -11.63 2.22
N LYS A 161 -6.88 -10.47 2.63
CA LYS A 161 -7.62 -10.25 3.88
C LYS A 161 -8.92 -11.07 3.92
N GLY A 162 -9.37 -11.42 5.13
CA GLY A 162 -10.62 -12.12 5.40
C GLY A 162 -10.49 -13.09 6.56
N ALA A 163 -11.57 -13.80 6.88
CA ALA A 163 -11.49 -14.95 7.79
C ALA A 163 -10.47 -15.95 7.21
N ASN A 164 -9.50 -16.35 8.01
CA ASN A 164 -8.34 -17.12 7.56
C ASN A 164 -7.56 -16.37 6.46
N THR A 165 -6.97 -15.23 6.80
CA THR A 165 -6.13 -14.44 5.87
C THR A 165 -5.07 -15.30 5.22
N VAL A 166 -4.95 -15.18 3.90
CA VAL A 166 -3.97 -15.93 3.09
C VAL A 166 -2.79 -15.02 2.79
N ILE A 167 -1.58 -15.48 3.11
CA ILE A 167 -0.32 -14.80 2.80
C ILE A 167 0.41 -15.64 1.77
N ALA A 168 0.62 -15.11 0.58
CA ALA A 168 1.35 -15.76 -0.51
C ALA A 168 2.58 -14.93 -0.89
N ARG A 169 3.68 -15.62 -1.22
CA ARG A 169 4.93 -15.02 -1.67
C ARG A 169 5.20 -15.33 -3.14
N PRO A 170 6.08 -14.56 -3.81
CA PRO A 170 6.44 -14.80 -5.21
C PRO A 170 6.99 -16.21 -5.47
N ASP A 171 7.66 -16.81 -4.49
CA ASP A 171 8.23 -18.17 -4.57
C ASP A 171 7.17 -19.29 -4.50
N GLY A 172 5.88 -18.94 -4.44
CA GLY A 172 4.78 -19.88 -4.31
C GLY A 172 4.49 -20.36 -2.88
N THR A 173 5.28 -19.92 -1.90
CA THR A 173 5.01 -20.22 -0.48
C THR A 173 3.71 -19.57 -0.04
N VAL A 174 2.82 -20.35 0.59
CA VAL A 174 1.54 -19.86 1.13
C VAL A 174 1.43 -20.20 2.61
N ARG A 175 0.93 -19.24 3.39
CA ARG A 175 0.54 -19.41 4.79
C ARG A 175 -0.91 -18.94 4.96
N VAL A 176 -1.65 -19.64 5.80
CA VAL A 176 -3.04 -19.28 6.15
C VAL A 176 -3.09 -19.00 7.64
N ALA A 177 -3.57 -17.82 8.03
CA ALA A 177 -3.83 -17.50 9.42
C ALA A 177 -5.07 -18.26 9.88
N SER A 178 -4.92 -19.17 10.84
CA SER A 178 -5.99 -20.08 11.30
C SER A 178 -6.97 -19.41 12.28
N PHE A 179 -6.92 -18.11 12.44
CA PHE A 179 -7.80 -17.35 13.34
C PHE A 179 -8.48 -16.20 12.57
N ALA A 180 -9.70 -15.91 12.98
CA ALA A 180 -10.45 -14.74 12.53
C ALA A 180 -10.75 -13.84 13.73
N ASN A 181 -10.57 -12.53 13.56
CA ASN A 181 -10.95 -11.54 14.57
C ASN A 181 -11.81 -10.45 13.92
N PRO A 182 -13.14 -10.51 14.09
CA PRO A 182 -14.06 -9.51 13.52
C PRO A 182 -13.77 -8.08 14.00
N GLY A 183 -13.19 -7.91 15.19
CA GLY A 183 -12.83 -6.61 15.75
C GLY A 183 -11.66 -5.92 15.05
N MET A 184 -10.96 -6.59 14.15
CA MET A 184 -9.89 -5.95 13.34
C MET A 184 -10.43 -5.18 12.14
N ALA A 185 -11.71 -5.30 11.83
CA ALA A 185 -12.35 -4.65 10.68
C ALA A 185 -13.14 -3.38 11.07
N SER A 186 -13.06 -2.96 12.33
CA SER A 186 -13.77 -1.79 12.87
C SER A 186 -12.91 -0.55 12.92
#